data_e2097418b5eb6c93fc0f3690b81b843c
#
_entry.id   e2097418b5eb6c93fc0f3690b81b843c
#
_cell.length_a   1.000
_cell.length_b   1.000
_cell.length_c   1.000
_cell.angle_alpha   90.00
_cell.angle_beta   90.00
_cell.angle_gamma   90.00
#
_symmetry.space_group_name_H-M   'P 1'
#
loop_
_entity.id
_entity.type
_entity.pdbx_description
1 polymer ?
#
loop_
_entity_poly.entity_id
_entity_poly.type
_entity_poly.pdbx_seq_one_letter_code
_entity_poly.pdbx_strand_id
1 'polypeptide(L)'
;MLPDKLHPSSIGAGVMAQKIYEYLAVKTTASPTKLQTSLEIQDAKRFNFHGHQGYEFENEGVKCLVVEPAKEAIGKPWMIRARFWGHEPQTDIALLEHGFHIVYCDVADLYGSDKAVQRWNSFYKRMVKAGFNKKVALEGMSRGGLIVYNWAAQNPEKVACIYADAPVMDFKSWPMGQGKSAGSAMDTKQLLNAYGFKNEAEALNWKKNPIDCAPTMAKAGIPILHVVGDADQVVSVAENTAIFEQRMEELHAPITIIHKPGVDHHPHSLNNPEPIVQFILKATNRAENMCVHPVPGNEFRSAAGWTQNSDWNSVAKDITTTLNGKHLKLLLLGNSITQGWGGNRKEVTYKPGKEAMDNAIGKDNWESAGISGDRTQNLLWRVRYDNYNSCHPENIVIAI
;
A
#
# COMPACT_ATOMS: atom_id res chain seq x y z
N MET A 1 7.54 -10.40 24.89
CA MET A 1 6.63 -10.60 26.04
C MET A 1 6.26 -9.22 26.58
N LEU A 2 5.03 -9.04 27.07
CA LEU A 2 4.64 -7.83 27.78
C LEU A 2 5.40 -7.71 29.11
N PRO A 3 5.37 -6.53 29.77
CA PRO A 3 6.11 -6.32 31.04
C PRO A 3 5.76 -7.29 32.18
N ASP A 4 4.58 -7.88 32.14
CA ASP A 4 4.13 -8.90 33.11
C ASP A 4 4.79 -10.28 32.95
N LYS A 5 5.54 -10.48 31.86
CA LYS A 5 6.21 -11.73 31.48
C LYS A 5 5.29 -12.96 31.31
N LEU A 6 3.97 -12.76 31.41
CA LEU A 6 2.96 -13.82 31.31
C LEU A 6 2.27 -13.84 29.95
N HIS A 7 2.12 -12.68 29.33
CA HIS A 7 1.44 -12.55 28.05
C HIS A 7 2.44 -12.27 26.92
N PRO A 8 2.23 -12.81 25.72
CA PRO A 8 3.03 -12.44 24.57
C PRO A 8 2.76 -10.98 24.19
N SER A 9 3.79 -10.27 23.74
CA SER A 9 3.59 -8.98 23.04
C SER A 9 2.73 -9.19 21.79
N SER A 10 2.20 -8.10 21.20
CA SER A 10 1.46 -8.18 19.92
C SER A 10 2.27 -8.91 18.83
N ILE A 11 3.58 -8.65 18.77
CA ILE A 11 4.51 -9.36 17.86
C ILE A 11 4.60 -10.85 18.25
N GLY A 12 4.73 -11.16 19.53
CA GLY A 12 4.79 -12.54 20.02
C GLY A 12 3.49 -13.31 19.77
N ALA A 13 2.34 -12.66 19.93
CA ALA A 13 1.04 -13.25 19.61
C ALA A 13 0.91 -13.52 18.10
N GLY A 14 1.36 -12.60 17.25
CA GLY A 14 1.40 -12.80 15.79
C GLY A 14 2.28 -13.99 15.38
N VAL A 15 3.47 -14.12 15.96
CA VAL A 15 4.36 -15.26 15.71
C VAL A 15 3.75 -16.58 16.17
N MET A 16 3.06 -16.60 17.31
CA MET A 16 2.36 -17.80 17.80
C MET A 16 1.20 -18.17 16.89
N ALA A 17 0.37 -17.21 16.50
CA ALA A 17 -0.74 -17.43 15.58
C ALA A 17 -0.23 -17.97 14.23
N GLN A 18 0.84 -17.42 13.69
CA GLN A 18 1.47 -17.90 12.47
C GLN A 18 1.94 -19.36 12.60
N LYS A 19 2.60 -19.70 13.71
CA LYS A 19 3.07 -21.08 13.95
C LYS A 19 1.93 -22.07 14.14
N ILE A 20 0.87 -21.70 14.82
CA ILE A 20 -0.36 -22.52 14.94
C ILE A 20 -0.98 -22.73 13.57
N TYR A 21 -1.12 -21.68 12.77
CA TYR A 21 -1.64 -21.75 11.41
C TYR A 21 -0.79 -22.69 10.54
N GLU A 22 0.53 -22.54 10.53
CA GLU A 22 1.44 -23.41 9.80
C GLU A 22 1.28 -24.88 10.21
N TYR A 23 1.17 -25.14 11.51
CA TYR A 23 0.95 -26.50 12.03
C TYR A 23 -0.39 -27.10 11.59
N LEU A 24 -1.46 -26.31 11.60
CA LEU A 24 -2.79 -26.74 11.17
C LEU A 24 -2.86 -26.89 9.65
N ALA A 25 -2.24 -26.02 8.89
CA ALA A 25 -2.20 -26.05 7.44
C ALA A 25 -1.50 -27.31 6.88
N VAL A 26 -0.44 -27.76 7.56
CA VAL A 26 0.30 -28.97 7.15
C VAL A 26 -0.52 -30.26 7.32
N LYS A 27 -1.56 -30.25 8.15
CA LYS A 27 -2.38 -31.47 8.41
C LYS A 27 -3.60 -31.66 7.49
N THR A 28 -3.91 -30.67 6.68
CA THR A 28 -5.03 -30.80 5.76
C THR A 28 -4.55 -31.08 4.34
N THR A 29 -4.71 -32.32 3.87
CA THR A 29 -4.69 -32.67 2.44
C THR A 29 -5.95 -32.14 1.78
N ALA A 30 -6.10 -30.83 1.76
CA ALA A 30 -7.20 -30.18 1.06
C ALA A 30 -7.01 -30.35 -0.45
N SER A 31 -8.09 -30.65 -1.16
CA SER A 31 -8.08 -30.67 -2.63
C SER A 31 -7.46 -29.38 -3.19
N PRO A 32 -6.73 -29.45 -4.32
CA PRO A 32 -6.15 -28.27 -4.95
C PRO A 32 -7.22 -27.19 -5.19
N THR A 33 -6.89 -25.95 -4.88
CA THR A 33 -7.77 -24.82 -5.19
C THR A 33 -7.86 -24.59 -6.70
N LYS A 34 -8.85 -23.80 -7.13
CA LYS A 34 -8.98 -23.37 -8.53
C LYS A 34 -7.70 -22.66 -9.00
N LEU A 35 -7.07 -21.87 -8.15
CA LEU A 35 -5.81 -21.18 -8.45
C LEU A 35 -4.67 -22.20 -8.63
N GLN A 36 -4.50 -23.13 -7.70
CA GLN A 36 -3.48 -24.17 -7.80
C GLN A 36 -3.63 -25.00 -9.08
N THR A 37 -4.86 -25.34 -9.46
CA THR A 37 -5.14 -26.07 -10.69
C THR A 37 -4.81 -25.25 -11.93
N SER A 38 -5.20 -23.97 -11.98
CA SER A 38 -4.95 -23.11 -13.15
C SER A 38 -3.48 -22.77 -13.37
N LEU A 39 -2.70 -22.71 -12.28
CA LEU A 39 -1.26 -22.49 -12.31
C LEU A 39 -0.44 -23.78 -12.42
N GLU A 40 -1.08 -24.95 -12.35
CA GLU A 40 -0.40 -26.26 -12.31
C GLU A 40 0.60 -26.37 -11.15
N ILE A 41 0.17 -25.95 -9.93
CA ILE A 41 0.99 -25.88 -8.70
C ILE A 41 0.36 -26.68 -7.54
N GLN A 42 -0.12 -27.89 -7.79
CA GLN A 42 -0.83 -28.71 -6.80
C GLN A 42 0.04 -28.97 -5.56
N ASP A 43 1.35 -29.14 -5.73
CA ASP A 43 2.32 -29.41 -4.68
C ASP A 43 2.94 -28.16 -4.06
N ALA A 44 2.42 -26.97 -4.40
CA ALA A 44 2.92 -25.70 -3.87
C ALA A 44 2.80 -25.65 -2.35
N LYS A 45 3.82 -25.14 -1.71
CA LYS A 45 3.81 -24.92 -0.26
C LYS A 45 2.86 -23.77 0.06
N ARG A 46 1.85 -24.06 0.88
CA ARG A 46 0.89 -23.06 1.37
C ARG A 46 1.51 -22.20 2.48
N PHE A 47 1.16 -20.92 2.47
CA PHE A 47 1.51 -20.00 3.56
C PHE A 47 0.39 -18.98 3.81
N ASN A 48 0.41 -18.32 4.96
CA ASN A 48 -0.49 -17.22 5.26
C ASN A 48 0.21 -15.89 5.01
N PHE A 49 -0.46 -14.99 4.29
CA PHE A 49 -0.02 -13.62 4.09
C PHE A 49 -1.09 -12.67 4.64
N HIS A 50 -0.93 -12.24 5.89
CA HIS A 50 -1.86 -11.32 6.58
C HIS A 50 -3.34 -11.74 6.50
N GLY A 51 -3.63 -13.03 6.65
CA GLY A 51 -4.98 -13.59 6.59
C GLY A 51 -5.38 -14.15 5.20
N HIS A 52 -4.62 -13.87 4.16
CA HIS A 52 -4.83 -14.38 2.81
C HIS A 52 -4.02 -15.65 2.54
N GLN A 53 -4.57 -16.54 1.70
CA GLN A 53 -3.89 -17.77 1.30
C GLN A 53 -2.82 -17.49 0.25
N GLY A 54 -1.59 -17.87 0.55
CA GLY A 54 -0.47 -17.81 -0.38
C GLY A 54 0.06 -19.20 -0.77
N TYR A 55 0.76 -19.25 -1.91
CA TYR A 55 1.39 -20.44 -2.47
C TYR A 55 2.81 -20.12 -2.91
N GLU A 56 3.78 -20.89 -2.43
CA GLU A 56 5.18 -20.85 -2.86
C GLU A 56 5.43 -22.02 -3.82
N PHE A 57 5.99 -21.73 -4.98
CA PHE A 57 6.25 -22.70 -6.03
C PHE A 57 7.45 -22.27 -6.88
N GLU A 58 7.86 -23.09 -7.82
CA GLU A 58 8.92 -22.78 -8.75
C GLU A 58 8.39 -22.58 -10.18
N ASN A 59 8.98 -21.60 -10.87
CA ASN A 59 8.82 -21.41 -12.30
C ASN A 59 10.19 -21.49 -12.95
N GLU A 60 10.44 -22.57 -13.72
CA GLU A 60 11.74 -22.84 -14.34
C GLU A 60 12.91 -22.77 -13.32
N GLY A 61 12.74 -23.38 -12.15
CA GLY A 61 13.73 -23.39 -11.07
C GLY A 61 13.89 -22.05 -10.33
N VAL A 62 12.97 -21.10 -10.56
CA VAL A 62 12.96 -19.81 -9.87
C VAL A 62 11.83 -19.77 -8.87
N LYS A 63 12.13 -19.40 -7.64
CA LYS A 63 11.14 -19.24 -6.57
C LYS A 63 10.11 -18.17 -6.95
N CYS A 64 8.84 -18.55 -6.84
CA CYS A 64 7.70 -17.68 -7.08
C CYS A 64 6.68 -17.78 -5.94
N LEU A 65 5.98 -16.70 -5.70
CA LEU A 65 4.90 -16.62 -4.72
C LEU A 65 3.65 -16.05 -5.41
N VAL A 66 2.48 -16.55 -4.99
CA VAL A 66 1.19 -15.97 -5.34
C VAL A 66 0.30 -15.97 -4.12
N VAL A 67 -0.33 -14.81 -3.85
CA VAL A 67 -1.35 -14.66 -2.81
C VAL A 67 -2.68 -14.41 -3.48
N GLU A 68 -3.68 -15.19 -3.12
CA GLU A 68 -5.03 -15.02 -3.65
C GLU A 68 -5.89 -14.13 -2.72
N PRO A 69 -6.72 -13.25 -3.28
CA PRO A 69 -7.69 -12.49 -2.52
C PRO A 69 -8.81 -13.40 -1.98
N ALA A 70 -9.47 -13.00 -0.90
CA ALA A 70 -10.64 -13.70 -0.40
C ALA A 70 -11.77 -13.80 -1.45
N LYS A 71 -11.89 -12.75 -2.28
CA LYS A 71 -12.82 -12.70 -3.41
C LYS A 71 -12.11 -12.12 -4.64
N GLU A 72 -11.89 -12.97 -5.62
CA GLU A 72 -11.25 -12.58 -6.88
C GLU A 72 -12.09 -11.56 -7.66
N ALA A 73 -11.49 -10.44 -8.06
CA ALA A 73 -12.14 -9.47 -8.93
C ALA A 73 -12.20 -9.97 -10.39
N ILE A 74 -13.22 -9.53 -11.13
CA ILE A 74 -13.44 -9.93 -12.53
C ILE A 74 -12.19 -9.63 -13.37
N GLY A 75 -11.76 -10.62 -14.16
CA GLY A 75 -10.59 -10.51 -15.04
C GLY A 75 -9.25 -10.70 -14.33
N LYS A 76 -9.26 -11.25 -13.11
CA LYS A 76 -8.06 -11.62 -12.34
C LYS A 76 -6.96 -10.55 -12.37
N PRO A 77 -7.21 -9.35 -11.81
CA PRO A 77 -6.17 -8.32 -11.71
C PRO A 77 -5.06 -8.81 -10.79
N TRP A 78 -3.87 -8.35 -11.05
CA TRP A 78 -2.70 -8.77 -10.30
C TRP A 78 -1.59 -7.72 -10.30
N MET A 79 -0.74 -7.77 -9.28
CA MET A 79 0.43 -6.93 -9.14
C MET A 79 1.68 -7.79 -8.94
N ILE A 80 2.75 -7.51 -9.68
CA ILE A 80 4.07 -8.08 -9.42
C ILE A 80 4.81 -7.14 -8.49
N ARG A 81 5.14 -7.66 -7.29
CA ARG A 81 6.03 -7.01 -6.36
C ARG A 81 7.47 -7.43 -6.65
N ALA A 82 8.31 -6.43 -6.96
CA ALA A 82 9.72 -6.65 -7.22
C ALA A 82 10.51 -6.58 -5.93
N ARG A 83 11.19 -7.55 -5.43
CA ARG A 83 12.02 -7.52 -4.22
C ARG A 83 11.24 -7.25 -2.92
N PHE A 84 11.90 -7.43 -1.78
CA PHE A 84 11.42 -7.09 -0.45
C PHE A 84 10.02 -7.63 -0.12
N TRP A 85 9.80 -8.91 -0.41
CA TRP A 85 8.53 -9.57 -0.11
C TRP A 85 8.11 -9.39 1.36
N GLY A 86 6.90 -8.89 1.57
CA GLY A 86 6.32 -8.69 2.90
C GLY A 86 6.86 -7.49 3.69
N HIS A 87 7.75 -6.68 3.10
CA HIS A 87 8.19 -5.43 3.72
C HIS A 87 7.21 -4.30 3.38
N GLU A 88 6.73 -3.57 4.38
CA GLU A 88 5.72 -2.49 4.22
C GLU A 88 4.54 -2.91 3.32
N PRO A 89 3.75 -3.94 3.74
CA PRO A 89 2.80 -4.62 2.86
C PRO A 89 1.43 -3.94 2.79
N GLN A 90 1.28 -2.69 3.26
CA GLN A 90 -0.02 -2.01 3.38
C GLN A 90 -0.77 -1.95 2.05
N THR A 91 -0.06 -1.62 0.97
CA THR A 91 -0.63 -1.57 -0.39
C THR A 91 -1.02 -2.96 -0.88
N ASP A 92 -0.17 -3.97 -0.65
CA ASP A 92 -0.45 -5.36 -1.03
C ASP A 92 -1.75 -5.87 -0.38
N ILE A 93 -1.85 -5.67 0.96
CA ILE A 93 -3.02 -6.09 1.74
C ILE A 93 -4.28 -5.39 1.24
N ALA A 94 -4.23 -4.08 1.04
CA ALA A 94 -5.37 -3.34 0.54
C ALA A 94 -5.81 -3.79 -0.86
N LEU A 95 -4.87 -4.08 -1.76
CA LEU A 95 -5.20 -4.60 -3.09
C LEU A 95 -5.80 -6.02 -3.05
N LEU A 96 -5.36 -6.89 -2.12
CA LEU A 96 -5.99 -8.18 -1.89
C LEU A 96 -7.46 -8.02 -1.49
N GLU A 97 -7.79 -7.04 -0.64
CA GLU A 97 -9.18 -6.73 -0.29
C GLU A 97 -10.00 -6.23 -1.49
N HIS A 98 -9.35 -5.60 -2.48
CA HIS A 98 -9.95 -5.20 -3.76
C HIS A 98 -9.96 -6.32 -4.82
N GLY A 99 -9.61 -7.54 -4.44
CA GLY A 99 -9.67 -8.71 -5.30
C GLY A 99 -8.50 -8.88 -6.28
N PHE A 100 -7.39 -8.16 -6.06
CA PHE A 100 -6.13 -8.38 -6.78
C PHE A 100 -5.39 -9.59 -6.22
N HIS A 101 -4.64 -10.25 -7.08
CA HIS A 101 -3.61 -11.18 -6.65
C HIS A 101 -2.27 -10.45 -6.51
N ILE A 102 -1.52 -10.76 -5.45
CA ILE A 102 -0.16 -10.23 -5.26
C ILE A 102 0.83 -11.35 -5.55
N VAL A 103 1.80 -11.07 -6.41
CA VAL A 103 2.73 -12.10 -6.85
C VAL A 103 4.18 -11.63 -6.78
N TYR A 104 5.07 -12.60 -6.68
CA TYR A 104 6.51 -12.39 -6.66
C TYR A 104 7.20 -13.46 -7.50
N CYS A 105 8.24 -13.05 -8.22
CA CYS A 105 9.16 -13.95 -8.90
C CYS A 105 10.58 -13.48 -8.60
N ASP A 106 11.42 -14.38 -8.08
CA ASP A 106 12.73 -14.01 -7.55
C ASP A 106 13.71 -13.54 -8.63
N VAL A 107 14.07 -12.28 -8.51
CA VAL A 107 15.10 -11.60 -9.33
C VAL A 107 16.00 -10.75 -8.46
N ALA A 108 16.05 -11.08 -7.17
CA ALA A 108 16.61 -10.23 -6.10
C ALA A 108 18.00 -9.70 -6.40
N ASP A 109 18.91 -10.55 -6.80
CA ASP A 109 20.33 -10.23 -6.96
C ASP A 109 20.72 -10.04 -8.45
N LEU A 110 19.70 -9.78 -9.30
CA LEU A 110 19.88 -9.59 -10.73
C LEU A 110 19.82 -8.12 -11.17
N TYR A 111 19.53 -7.18 -10.28
CA TYR A 111 19.58 -5.72 -10.50
C TYR A 111 18.89 -5.25 -11.80
N GLY A 112 17.81 -5.94 -12.23
CA GLY A 112 17.09 -5.59 -13.43
C GLY A 112 17.81 -5.94 -14.74
N SER A 113 18.83 -6.79 -14.71
CA SER A 113 19.56 -7.27 -15.90
C SER A 113 18.64 -8.05 -16.87
N ASP A 114 19.11 -8.32 -18.07
CA ASP A 114 18.37 -9.12 -19.06
C ASP A 114 17.95 -10.48 -18.53
N LYS A 115 18.74 -11.10 -17.66
CA LYS A 115 18.37 -12.35 -16.99
C LYS A 115 17.15 -12.17 -16.06
N ALA A 116 17.06 -11.04 -15.35
CA ALA A 116 15.89 -10.72 -14.54
C ALA A 116 14.64 -10.52 -15.42
N VAL A 117 14.79 -9.79 -16.52
CA VAL A 117 13.71 -9.58 -17.50
C VAL A 117 13.22 -10.90 -18.09
N GLN A 118 14.12 -11.82 -18.43
CA GLN A 118 13.77 -13.15 -18.95
C GLN A 118 12.99 -13.98 -17.94
N ARG A 119 13.39 -13.98 -16.65
CA ARG A 119 12.64 -14.65 -15.58
C ARG A 119 11.22 -14.12 -15.46
N TRP A 120 11.06 -12.80 -15.45
CA TRP A 120 9.74 -12.18 -15.42
C TRP A 120 8.92 -12.42 -16.68
N ASN A 121 9.54 -12.50 -17.84
CA ASN A 121 8.85 -12.88 -19.08
C ASN A 121 8.29 -14.31 -19.04
N SER A 122 9.05 -15.26 -18.51
CA SER A 122 8.59 -16.64 -18.33
C SER A 122 7.45 -16.70 -17.30
N PHE A 123 7.64 -16.06 -16.17
CA PHE A 123 6.60 -15.99 -15.12
C PHE A 123 5.30 -15.33 -15.61
N TYR A 124 5.40 -14.19 -16.30
CA TYR A 124 4.25 -13.51 -16.90
C TYR A 124 3.47 -14.44 -17.85
N LYS A 125 4.17 -15.16 -18.72
CA LYS A 125 3.52 -16.11 -19.65
C LYS A 125 2.73 -17.16 -18.89
N ARG A 126 3.27 -17.71 -17.80
CA ARG A 126 2.57 -18.68 -16.93
C ARG A 126 1.32 -18.08 -16.30
N MET A 127 1.41 -16.87 -15.74
CA MET A 127 0.28 -16.19 -15.13
C MET A 127 -0.84 -15.94 -16.14
N VAL A 128 -0.52 -15.40 -17.32
CA VAL A 128 -1.52 -15.16 -18.36
C VAL A 128 -2.14 -16.46 -18.88
N LYS A 129 -1.36 -17.53 -19.04
CA LYS A 129 -1.88 -18.88 -19.38
C LYS A 129 -2.89 -19.37 -18.34
N ALA A 130 -2.68 -19.06 -17.06
CA ALA A 130 -3.59 -19.38 -15.97
C ALA A 130 -4.82 -18.44 -15.88
N GLY A 131 -5.01 -17.55 -16.85
CA GLY A 131 -6.18 -16.68 -16.98
C GLY A 131 -6.06 -15.33 -16.24
N PHE A 132 -4.88 -14.92 -15.79
CA PHE A 132 -4.65 -13.60 -15.25
C PHE A 132 -4.75 -12.51 -16.31
N ASN A 133 -5.06 -11.29 -15.88
CA ASN A 133 -5.16 -10.15 -16.78
C ASN A 133 -3.86 -9.98 -17.60
N LYS A 134 -4.00 -9.64 -18.87
CA LYS A 134 -2.85 -9.39 -19.75
C LYS A 134 -2.06 -8.14 -19.38
N LYS A 135 -2.68 -7.18 -18.69
CA LYS A 135 -2.01 -6.02 -18.13
C LYS A 135 -1.81 -6.20 -16.64
N VAL A 136 -0.59 -6.03 -16.17
CA VAL A 136 -0.19 -6.22 -14.78
C VAL A 136 0.23 -4.89 -14.16
N ALA A 137 -0.14 -4.65 -12.90
CA ALA A 137 0.42 -3.58 -12.09
C ALA A 137 1.82 -3.99 -11.59
N LEU A 138 2.75 -3.06 -11.56
CA LEU A 138 4.12 -3.30 -11.10
C LEU A 138 4.39 -2.48 -9.85
N GLU A 139 4.99 -3.12 -8.84
CA GLU A 139 5.46 -2.47 -7.62
C GLU A 139 6.97 -2.65 -7.48
N GLY A 140 7.70 -1.55 -7.26
CA GLY A 140 9.14 -1.57 -7.06
C GLY A 140 9.61 -0.64 -5.96
N MET A 141 10.07 -1.20 -4.83
CA MET A 141 10.72 -0.44 -3.77
C MET A 141 12.23 -0.44 -3.96
N SER A 142 12.88 0.72 -3.73
CA SER A 142 14.33 0.83 -3.75
C SER A 142 14.95 0.23 -5.02
N ARG A 143 15.91 -0.69 -4.93
CA ARG A 143 16.51 -1.39 -6.08
C ARG A 143 15.50 -2.23 -6.89
N GLY A 144 14.28 -2.46 -6.38
CA GLY A 144 13.19 -3.03 -7.17
C GLY A 144 12.77 -2.17 -8.35
N GLY A 145 13.03 -0.88 -8.32
CA GLY A 145 12.83 0.03 -9.45
C GLY A 145 13.58 -0.43 -10.71
N LEU A 146 14.79 -0.96 -10.57
CA LEU A 146 15.60 -1.42 -11.73
C LEU A 146 14.87 -2.46 -12.58
N ILE A 147 14.32 -3.52 -11.97
CA ILE A 147 13.63 -4.56 -12.73
C ILE A 147 12.27 -4.09 -13.23
N VAL A 148 11.52 -3.33 -12.44
CA VAL A 148 10.20 -2.81 -12.82
C VAL A 148 10.31 -2.02 -14.13
N TYR A 149 11.21 -1.05 -14.19
CA TYR A 149 11.37 -0.20 -15.38
C TYR A 149 12.02 -0.91 -16.55
N ASN A 150 13.04 -1.76 -16.31
CA ASN A 150 13.70 -2.50 -17.39
C ASN A 150 12.76 -3.52 -18.03
N TRP A 151 11.89 -4.15 -17.23
CA TRP A 151 10.87 -5.05 -17.76
C TRP A 151 9.76 -4.30 -18.49
N ALA A 152 9.28 -3.19 -17.93
CA ALA A 152 8.27 -2.35 -18.55
C ALA A 152 8.74 -1.77 -19.90
N ALA A 153 10.01 -1.35 -19.99
CA ALA A 153 10.59 -0.83 -21.22
C ALA A 153 10.61 -1.86 -22.36
N GLN A 154 10.77 -3.15 -22.04
CA GLN A 154 10.76 -4.24 -23.02
C GLN A 154 9.35 -4.82 -23.26
N ASN A 155 8.38 -4.51 -22.41
CA ASN A 155 7.03 -5.07 -22.44
C ASN A 155 5.94 -4.01 -22.13
N PRO A 156 5.98 -2.82 -22.75
CA PRO A 156 5.11 -1.72 -22.35
C PRO A 156 3.62 -2.02 -22.50
N GLU A 157 3.26 -2.86 -23.47
CA GLU A 157 1.88 -3.27 -23.74
C GLU A 157 1.29 -4.19 -22.64
N LYS A 158 2.15 -4.78 -21.81
CA LYS A 158 1.76 -5.68 -20.70
C LYS A 158 1.57 -4.97 -19.37
N VAL A 159 1.93 -3.68 -19.28
CA VAL A 159 1.89 -2.91 -18.06
C VAL A 159 0.58 -2.16 -17.93
N ALA A 160 -0.08 -2.29 -16.77
CA ALA A 160 -1.25 -1.50 -16.41
C ALA A 160 -0.85 -0.16 -15.80
N CYS A 161 0.08 -0.19 -14.85
CA CYS A 161 0.67 0.97 -14.17
C CYS A 161 1.94 0.56 -13.43
N ILE A 162 2.70 1.56 -12.99
CA ILE A 162 3.87 1.41 -12.13
C ILE A 162 3.66 2.20 -10.85
N TYR A 163 3.77 1.54 -9.71
CA TYR A 163 4.01 2.14 -8.40
C TYR A 163 5.45 1.87 -8.00
N ALA A 164 6.22 2.92 -7.76
CA ALA A 164 7.60 2.80 -7.33
C ALA A 164 7.87 3.65 -6.08
N ASP A 165 8.55 3.06 -5.09
CA ASP A 165 8.80 3.67 -3.80
C ASP A 165 10.29 3.85 -3.57
N ALA A 166 10.74 5.10 -3.44
CA ALA A 166 12.16 5.47 -3.37
C ALA A 166 13.01 4.68 -4.39
N PRO A 167 12.60 4.63 -5.70
CA PRO A 167 13.15 3.69 -6.65
C PRO A 167 14.55 4.07 -7.09
N VAL A 168 15.43 3.07 -7.24
CA VAL A 168 16.66 3.22 -7.98
C VAL A 168 16.33 3.33 -9.46
N MET A 169 16.57 4.50 -10.02
CA MET A 169 16.32 4.82 -11.42
C MET A 169 17.62 4.87 -12.24
N ASP A 170 18.77 5.03 -11.59
CA ASP A 170 20.09 4.91 -12.19
C ASP A 170 21.03 4.12 -11.26
N PHE A 171 21.49 2.99 -11.70
CA PHE A 171 22.40 2.18 -10.90
C PHE A 171 23.78 2.85 -10.71
N LYS A 172 24.11 3.88 -11.47
CA LYS A 172 25.31 4.69 -11.26
C LYS A 172 25.21 5.53 -9.99
N SER A 173 23.99 6.03 -9.66
CA SER A 173 23.72 6.68 -8.39
C SER A 173 23.79 5.63 -7.26
N TRP A 174 22.96 4.60 -7.32
CA TRP A 174 23.01 3.49 -6.39
C TRP A 174 22.90 2.16 -7.16
N PRO A 175 23.78 1.18 -6.96
CA PRO A 175 24.76 1.05 -5.88
C PRO A 175 26.14 1.67 -6.12
N MET A 176 26.43 2.22 -7.31
CA MET A 176 27.80 2.62 -7.65
C MET A 176 28.28 3.91 -6.95
N GLY A 177 27.38 4.67 -6.33
CA GLY A 177 27.76 5.86 -5.55
C GLY A 177 28.38 7.00 -6.37
N GLN A 178 27.98 7.13 -7.64
CA GLN A 178 28.51 8.18 -8.54
C GLN A 178 27.71 9.48 -8.36
N GLY A 179 27.66 10.01 -7.14
CA GLY A 179 26.92 11.23 -6.85
C GLY A 179 26.70 11.43 -5.36
N LYS A 180 25.46 11.78 -4.97
CA LYS A 180 25.06 12.03 -3.58
C LYS A 180 24.64 10.77 -2.83
N SER A 181 24.16 9.75 -3.53
CA SER A 181 23.76 8.47 -2.96
C SER A 181 24.94 7.74 -2.33
N ALA A 182 24.72 7.08 -1.19
CA ALA A 182 25.79 6.50 -0.38
C ALA A 182 26.61 5.40 -1.10
N GLY A 183 26.03 4.72 -2.07
CA GLY A 183 26.68 3.59 -2.75
C GLY A 183 26.86 2.35 -1.88
N SER A 184 27.19 1.23 -2.54
CA SER A 184 27.46 -0.06 -1.89
C SER A 184 28.45 -0.88 -2.74
N ALA A 185 29.66 -1.06 -2.24
CA ALA A 185 30.69 -1.83 -2.96
C ALA A 185 30.26 -3.30 -3.18
N MET A 186 29.54 -3.89 -2.23
CA MET A 186 29.04 -5.26 -2.35
C MET A 186 27.97 -5.34 -3.46
N ASP A 187 26.98 -4.45 -3.43
CA ASP A 187 25.93 -4.42 -4.43
C ASP A 187 26.46 -4.03 -5.82
N THR A 188 27.45 -3.14 -5.89
CA THR A 188 28.16 -2.82 -7.16
C THR A 188 28.79 -4.08 -7.77
N LYS A 189 29.51 -4.87 -6.97
CA LYS A 189 30.10 -6.12 -7.45
C LYS A 189 29.05 -7.10 -7.95
N GLN A 190 27.93 -7.23 -7.23
CA GLN A 190 26.83 -8.11 -7.64
C GLN A 190 26.16 -7.61 -8.92
N LEU A 191 25.97 -6.31 -9.06
CA LEU A 191 25.43 -5.67 -10.27
C LEU A 191 26.32 -5.96 -11.49
N LEU A 192 27.65 -5.74 -11.38
CA LEU A 192 28.58 -6.03 -12.47
C LEU A 192 28.46 -7.49 -12.92
N ASN A 193 28.40 -8.44 -11.98
CA ASN A 193 28.22 -9.86 -12.28
C ASN A 193 26.86 -10.12 -12.95
N ALA A 194 25.78 -9.51 -12.47
CA ALA A 194 24.44 -9.73 -12.99
C ALA A 194 24.26 -9.24 -14.43
N TYR A 195 24.95 -8.15 -14.78
CA TYR A 195 24.98 -7.60 -16.15
C TYR A 195 26.05 -8.19 -17.03
N GLY A 196 27.05 -8.90 -16.47
CA GLY A 196 28.20 -9.41 -17.19
C GLY A 196 29.21 -8.33 -17.58
N PHE A 197 29.21 -7.20 -16.87
CA PHE A 197 30.21 -6.14 -17.08
C PHE A 197 31.59 -6.60 -16.61
N LYS A 198 32.61 -6.30 -17.39
CA LYS A 198 34.00 -6.66 -17.06
C LYS A 198 34.59 -5.77 -15.96
N ASN A 199 34.10 -4.53 -15.86
CA ASN A 199 34.56 -3.53 -14.91
C ASN A 199 33.52 -2.41 -14.75
N GLU A 200 33.76 -1.52 -13.79
CA GLU A 200 32.89 -0.39 -13.52
C GLU A 200 32.80 0.60 -14.70
N ALA A 201 33.85 0.76 -15.51
CA ALA A 201 33.83 1.64 -16.65
C ALA A 201 32.78 1.22 -17.70
N GLU A 202 32.58 -0.07 -17.91
CA GLU A 202 31.49 -0.56 -18.77
C GLU A 202 30.12 -0.20 -18.19
N ALA A 203 29.93 -0.36 -16.89
CA ALA A 203 28.69 0.02 -16.20
C ALA A 203 28.43 1.52 -16.29
N LEU A 204 29.45 2.36 -16.09
CA LEU A 204 29.34 3.83 -16.20
C LEU A 204 28.96 4.31 -17.60
N ASN A 205 29.35 3.57 -18.63
CA ASN A 205 28.99 3.86 -20.03
C ASN A 205 27.59 3.32 -20.41
N TRP A 206 26.91 2.56 -19.55
CA TRP A 206 25.60 2.01 -19.83
C TRP A 206 24.54 3.11 -19.98
N LYS A 207 23.66 2.98 -21.00
CA LYS A 207 22.65 3.98 -21.38
C LYS A 207 21.22 3.42 -21.39
N LYS A 208 20.98 2.36 -20.61
CA LYS A 208 19.66 1.72 -20.51
C LYS A 208 19.25 1.54 -19.03
N ASN A 209 19.46 2.58 -18.23
CA ASN A 209 18.93 2.64 -16.88
C ASN A 209 17.45 3.02 -16.89
N PRO A 210 16.68 2.78 -15.85
CA PRO A 210 15.30 3.25 -15.72
C PRO A 210 15.09 4.71 -16.11
N ILE A 211 15.96 5.64 -15.74
CA ILE A 211 15.89 7.05 -16.18
C ILE A 211 15.95 7.21 -17.72
N ASP A 212 16.56 6.28 -18.43
CA ASP A 212 16.65 6.31 -19.88
C ASP A 212 15.41 5.73 -20.58
N CYS A 213 14.50 5.11 -19.81
CA CYS A 213 13.28 4.50 -20.32
C CYS A 213 12.12 5.51 -20.48
N ALA A 214 12.26 6.76 -20.06
CA ALA A 214 11.21 7.78 -20.10
C ALA A 214 10.51 7.89 -21.49
N PRO A 215 11.22 7.90 -22.63
CA PRO A 215 10.56 7.95 -23.94
C PRO A 215 9.65 6.75 -24.21
N THR A 216 10.03 5.56 -23.75
CA THR A 216 9.21 4.35 -23.90
C THR A 216 7.96 4.42 -23.02
N MET A 217 8.12 4.86 -21.76
CA MET A 217 7.00 5.02 -20.83
C MET A 217 6.01 6.06 -21.33
N ALA A 218 6.50 7.22 -21.76
CA ALA A 218 5.70 8.30 -22.33
C ALA A 218 4.92 7.85 -23.57
N LYS A 219 5.60 7.22 -24.54
CA LYS A 219 4.97 6.71 -25.76
C LYS A 219 3.89 5.67 -25.49
N ALA A 220 4.09 4.83 -24.48
CA ALA A 220 3.13 3.80 -24.10
C ALA A 220 1.97 4.33 -23.24
N GLY A 221 2.05 5.56 -22.73
CA GLY A 221 1.04 6.16 -21.87
C GLY A 221 0.85 5.40 -20.56
N ILE A 222 1.91 4.80 -20.01
CA ILE A 222 1.84 4.03 -18.76
C ILE A 222 1.64 4.99 -17.59
N PRO A 223 0.56 4.86 -16.80
CA PRO A 223 0.40 5.61 -15.55
C PRO A 223 1.52 5.26 -14.56
N ILE A 224 2.16 6.28 -13.98
CA ILE A 224 3.29 6.11 -13.05
C ILE A 224 3.05 6.93 -11.79
N LEU A 225 3.28 6.29 -10.64
CA LEU A 225 3.30 6.90 -9.32
C LEU A 225 4.62 6.60 -8.63
N HIS A 226 5.31 7.63 -8.16
CA HIS A 226 6.42 7.50 -7.23
C HIS A 226 6.01 8.00 -5.82
N VAL A 227 6.51 7.32 -4.80
CA VAL A 227 6.50 7.79 -3.40
C VAL A 227 7.96 7.96 -2.99
N VAL A 228 8.33 9.12 -2.49
CA VAL A 228 9.74 9.43 -2.18
C VAL A 228 9.88 10.16 -0.84
N GLY A 229 10.94 9.86 -0.11
CA GLY A 229 11.35 10.63 1.06
C GLY A 229 12.28 11.78 0.63
N ASP A 230 11.95 13.02 0.99
CA ASP A 230 12.71 14.20 0.52
C ASP A 230 14.11 14.31 1.11
N ALA A 231 14.39 13.58 2.21
CA ALA A 231 15.68 13.52 2.86
C ALA A 231 16.45 12.22 2.57
N ASP A 232 16.06 11.45 1.55
CA ASP A 232 16.66 10.15 1.21
C ASP A 232 18.16 10.27 0.92
N GLN A 233 18.97 9.65 1.80
CA GLN A 233 20.43 9.62 1.72
C GLN A 233 20.96 8.37 1.01
N VAL A 234 20.11 7.35 0.84
CA VAL A 234 20.47 6.06 0.21
C VAL A 234 20.26 6.12 -1.29
N VAL A 235 19.05 6.51 -1.70
CA VAL A 235 18.67 6.68 -3.11
C VAL A 235 18.21 8.11 -3.33
N SER A 236 19.18 9.01 -3.58
CA SER A 236 18.93 10.45 -3.73
C SER A 236 17.82 10.72 -4.75
N VAL A 237 16.76 11.42 -4.31
CA VAL A 237 15.65 11.82 -5.19
C VAL A 237 16.17 12.63 -6.38
N ALA A 238 17.14 13.53 -6.15
CA ALA A 238 17.72 14.39 -7.19
C ALA A 238 18.44 13.63 -8.30
N GLU A 239 18.90 12.41 -8.04
CA GLU A 239 19.66 11.58 -9.00
C GLU A 239 18.80 10.48 -9.64
N ASN A 240 17.61 10.25 -9.13
CA ASN A 240 16.71 9.18 -9.52
C ASN A 240 15.36 9.74 -9.98
N THR A 241 14.40 9.85 -9.07
CA THR A 241 13.01 10.27 -9.39
C THR A 241 12.97 11.64 -10.06
N ALA A 242 13.72 12.65 -9.60
CA ALA A 242 13.66 13.99 -10.16
C ALA A 242 14.15 14.07 -11.62
N ILE A 243 15.21 13.30 -11.96
CA ILE A 243 15.67 13.22 -13.36
C ILE A 243 14.61 12.56 -14.24
N PHE A 244 14.00 11.48 -13.75
CA PHE A 244 12.97 10.79 -14.50
C PHE A 244 11.72 11.65 -14.68
N GLU A 245 11.27 12.36 -13.63
CA GLU A 245 10.18 13.32 -13.67
C GLU A 245 10.41 14.39 -14.73
N GLN A 246 11.56 15.08 -14.66
CA GLN A 246 11.93 16.09 -15.64
C GLN A 246 11.83 15.54 -17.09
N ARG A 247 12.38 14.35 -17.34
CA ARG A 247 12.33 13.73 -18.67
C ARG A 247 10.91 13.39 -19.14
N MET A 248 10.05 12.98 -18.21
CA MET A 248 8.65 12.71 -18.52
C MET A 248 7.88 14.00 -18.80
N GLU A 249 8.15 15.09 -18.06
CA GLU A 249 7.57 16.41 -18.31
C GLU A 249 7.97 16.97 -19.68
N GLU A 250 9.25 16.88 -20.04
CA GLU A 250 9.76 17.27 -21.38
C GLU A 250 9.06 16.51 -22.52
N LEU A 251 8.58 15.30 -22.23
CA LEU A 251 7.83 14.45 -23.17
C LEU A 251 6.30 14.67 -23.09
N HIS A 252 5.83 15.65 -22.31
CA HIS A 252 4.42 15.90 -22.04
C HIS A 252 3.65 14.68 -21.51
N ALA A 253 4.31 13.87 -20.72
CA ALA A 253 3.79 12.67 -20.07
C ALA A 253 4.06 12.70 -18.56
N PRO A 254 3.39 13.59 -17.80
CA PRO A 254 3.68 13.79 -16.39
C PRO A 254 3.43 12.51 -15.58
N ILE A 255 4.23 12.33 -14.53
CA ILE A 255 4.04 11.30 -13.52
C ILE A 255 3.43 11.91 -12.26
N THR A 256 2.87 11.06 -11.40
CA THR A 256 2.45 11.47 -10.06
C THR A 256 3.55 11.19 -9.06
N ILE A 257 3.92 12.18 -8.24
CA ILE A 257 4.89 11.99 -7.16
C ILE A 257 4.24 12.37 -5.83
N ILE A 258 4.36 11.48 -4.85
CA ILE A 258 3.99 11.75 -3.46
C ILE A 258 5.29 11.94 -2.67
N HIS A 259 5.50 13.16 -2.21
CA HIS A 259 6.62 13.52 -1.37
C HIS A 259 6.32 13.25 0.11
N LYS A 260 7.29 12.71 0.84
CA LYS A 260 7.27 12.55 2.30
C LYS A 260 8.29 13.54 2.90
N PRO A 261 7.87 14.74 3.32
CA PRO A 261 8.78 15.77 3.79
C PRO A 261 9.60 15.31 5.01
N GLY A 262 10.92 15.48 4.93
CA GLY A 262 11.85 15.13 6.00
C GLY A 262 12.06 13.63 6.24
N VAL A 263 11.44 12.76 5.44
CA VAL A 263 11.63 11.30 5.52
C VAL A 263 12.86 10.91 4.71
N ASP A 264 13.70 10.05 5.27
CA ASP A 264 14.83 9.40 4.61
C ASP A 264 14.34 8.22 3.74
N HIS A 265 15.22 7.28 3.39
CA HIS A 265 14.90 6.09 2.58
C HIS A 265 13.81 5.21 3.21
N HIS A 266 13.71 5.20 4.51
CA HIS A 266 12.69 4.47 5.28
C HIS A 266 11.85 5.42 6.15
N PRO A 267 10.58 5.04 6.45
CA PRO A 267 9.85 3.87 5.96
C PRO A 267 9.43 4.03 4.49
N HIS A 268 9.35 2.91 3.79
CA HIS A 268 8.69 2.84 2.48
C HIS A 268 7.17 2.93 2.62
N SER A 269 6.45 2.98 1.48
CA SER A 269 4.99 3.07 1.40
C SER A 269 4.42 4.32 2.11
N LEU A 270 3.15 4.28 2.37
CA LEU A 270 2.41 5.27 3.15
C LEU A 270 1.72 4.54 4.31
N ASN A 271 1.64 5.18 5.50
CA ASN A 271 0.87 4.62 6.63
C ASN A 271 -0.58 4.34 6.22
N ASN A 272 -1.18 5.26 5.47
CA ASN A 272 -2.44 5.03 4.76
C ASN A 272 -2.12 4.79 3.28
N PRO A 273 -2.23 3.55 2.76
CA PRO A 273 -1.89 3.23 1.38
C PRO A 273 -2.93 3.71 0.35
N GLU A 274 -4.04 4.27 0.79
CA GLU A 274 -5.19 4.61 -0.05
C GLU A 274 -4.83 5.45 -1.29
N PRO A 275 -3.96 6.46 -1.25
CA PRO A 275 -3.55 7.19 -2.46
C PRO A 275 -2.92 6.29 -3.52
N ILE A 276 -2.12 5.31 -3.10
CA ILE A 276 -1.46 4.34 -3.98
C ILE A 276 -2.51 3.37 -4.54
N VAL A 277 -3.37 2.84 -3.68
CA VAL A 277 -4.44 1.90 -4.05
C VAL A 277 -5.36 2.54 -5.09
N GLN A 278 -5.83 3.76 -4.85
CA GLN A 278 -6.70 4.47 -5.80
C GLN A 278 -6.02 4.76 -7.13
N PHE A 279 -4.74 5.08 -7.12
CA PHE A 279 -3.96 5.20 -8.35
C PHE A 279 -4.00 3.88 -9.16
N ILE A 280 -3.74 2.74 -8.51
CA ILE A 280 -3.72 1.42 -9.17
C ILE A 280 -5.12 1.03 -9.65
N LEU A 281 -6.16 1.23 -8.83
CA LEU A 281 -7.55 0.96 -9.21
C LEU A 281 -7.98 1.80 -10.41
N LYS A 282 -7.63 3.09 -10.43
CA LYS A 282 -7.91 3.98 -11.57
C LYS A 282 -7.18 3.51 -12.84
N ALA A 283 -5.90 3.20 -12.74
CA ALA A 283 -5.09 2.76 -13.88
C ALA A 283 -5.55 1.41 -14.46
N THR A 284 -6.18 0.57 -13.65
CA THR A 284 -6.73 -0.73 -14.06
C THR A 284 -8.23 -0.68 -14.41
N ASN A 285 -8.82 0.52 -14.54
CA ASN A 285 -10.25 0.78 -14.76
C ASN A 285 -11.16 0.10 -13.72
N ARG A 286 -10.72 0.13 -12.45
CA ARG A 286 -11.41 -0.45 -11.30
C ARG A 286 -11.63 0.59 -10.20
N ALA A 287 -11.47 1.88 -10.53
CA ALA A 287 -11.73 2.94 -9.58
C ALA A 287 -13.16 2.80 -9.06
N GLU A 288 -13.26 2.53 -7.78
CA GLU A 288 -14.53 2.44 -7.10
C GLU A 288 -14.88 3.80 -6.51
N ASN A 289 -16.16 4.01 -6.22
CA ASN A 289 -16.56 5.20 -5.51
C ASN A 289 -15.96 5.15 -4.09
N MET A 290 -14.97 5.98 -3.81
CA MET A 290 -14.32 6.09 -2.49
C MET A 290 -15.33 6.22 -1.35
N CYS A 291 -16.49 6.82 -1.62
CA CYS A 291 -17.51 7.04 -0.60
C CYS A 291 -18.12 5.75 -0.03
N VAL A 292 -17.95 4.60 -0.70
CA VAL A 292 -18.50 3.30 -0.26
C VAL A 292 -17.47 2.41 0.43
N HIS A 293 -16.19 2.83 0.48
CA HIS A 293 -15.13 2.10 1.16
C HIS A 293 -14.82 2.71 2.53
N PRO A 294 -14.97 1.95 3.62
CA PRO A 294 -14.63 2.44 4.95
C PRO A 294 -13.12 2.56 5.10
N VAL A 295 -12.64 3.77 5.43
CA VAL A 295 -11.23 4.07 5.69
C VAL A 295 -11.14 4.88 6.97
N PRO A 296 -10.24 4.53 7.94
CA PRO A 296 -10.06 5.34 9.14
C PRO A 296 -9.47 6.70 8.78
N GLY A 297 -9.78 7.72 9.57
CA GLY A 297 -9.11 9.01 9.47
C GLY A 297 -7.68 8.94 10.03
N ASN A 298 -6.83 9.81 9.54
CA ASN A 298 -5.42 9.91 9.99
C ASN A 298 -5.03 11.37 10.30
N GLU A 299 -6.00 12.26 10.42
CA GLU A 299 -5.72 13.67 10.62
C GLU A 299 -5.29 13.97 12.06
N PHE A 300 -4.26 14.80 12.20
CA PHE A 300 -3.84 15.42 13.42
C PHE A 300 -3.98 16.93 13.26
N ARG A 301 -5.04 17.51 13.87
CA ARG A 301 -5.33 18.95 13.71
C ARG A 301 -5.58 19.60 15.07
N SER A 302 -4.57 20.19 15.64
CA SER A 302 -4.74 21.00 16.87
C SER A 302 -5.73 22.16 16.69
N ALA A 303 -5.81 22.74 15.49
CA ALA A 303 -6.77 23.80 15.16
C ALA A 303 -8.22 23.34 14.97
N ALA A 304 -8.50 22.04 15.03
CA ALA A 304 -9.83 21.48 14.81
C ALA A 304 -10.72 21.53 16.07
N GLY A 305 -10.28 22.18 17.15
CA GLY A 305 -11.01 22.25 18.43
C GLY A 305 -10.95 20.96 19.23
N TRP A 306 -9.89 20.19 19.07
CA TRP A 306 -9.59 19.02 19.87
C TRP A 306 -8.73 19.37 21.09
N THR A 307 -8.66 18.44 22.06
CA THR A 307 -7.72 18.57 23.18
C THR A 307 -6.28 18.46 22.65
N GLN A 308 -5.35 19.03 23.40
CA GLN A 308 -3.94 18.98 23.02
C GLN A 308 -3.46 17.53 22.90
N ASN A 309 -2.74 17.22 21.83
CA ASN A 309 -2.24 15.90 21.46
C ASN A 309 -3.29 14.86 21.06
N SER A 310 -4.55 15.24 20.88
CA SER A 310 -5.55 14.35 20.30
C SER A 310 -5.34 14.17 18.79
N ASP A 311 -5.56 12.96 18.35
CA ASP A 311 -5.61 12.57 16.95
C ASP A 311 -7.01 12.07 16.57
N TRP A 312 -7.20 11.73 15.32
CA TRP A 312 -8.47 11.21 14.84
C TRP A 312 -8.96 9.98 15.64
N ASN A 313 -8.03 9.05 15.99
CA ASN A 313 -8.36 7.84 16.73
C ASN A 313 -8.83 8.14 18.16
N SER A 314 -8.18 9.10 18.84
CA SER A 314 -8.57 9.55 20.19
C SER A 314 -9.99 10.11 20.17
N VAL A 315 -10.30 10.94 19.16
CA VAL A 315 -11.62 11.57 19.00
C VAL A 315 -12.69 10.54 18.61
N ALA A 316 -12.37 9.56 17.77
CA ALA A 316 -13.27 8.45 17.43
C ALA A 316 -13.58 7.58 18.68
N LYS A 317 -12.56 7.27 19.47
CA LYS A 317 -12.72 6.52 20.71
C LYS A 317 -13.56 7.28 21.76
N ASP A 318 -13.38 8.60 21.84
CA ASP A 318 -14.21 9.46 22.70
C ASP A 318 -15.69 9.40 22.32
N ILE A 319 -16.01 9.40 21.01
CA ILE A 319 -17.37 9.20 20.52
C ILE A 319 -17.92 7.85 20.98
N THR A 320 -17.21 6.75 20.74
CA THR A 320 -17.63 5.40 21.13
C THR A 320 -17.88 5.32 22.64
N THR A 321 -16.99 5.90 23.46
CA THR A 321 -17.12 5.95 24.90
C THR A 321 -18.33 6.78 25.33
N THR A 322 -18.55 7.93 24.69
CA THR A 322 -19.65 8.85 25.01
C THR A 322 -21.00 8.26 24.64
N LEU A 323 -21.09 7.48 23.56
CA LEU A 323 -22.34 6.87 23.09
C LEU A 323 -22.72 5.59 23.83
N ASN A 324 -21.78 4.97 24.52
CA ASN A 324 -21.97 3.65 25.13
C ASN A 324 -23.18 3.62 26.10
N GLY A 325 -24.15 2.75 25.81
CA GLY A 325 -25.33 2.54 26.61
C GLY A 325 -26.34 3.70 26.64
N LYS A 326 -26.18 4.70 25.77
CA LYS A 326 -27.10 5.85 25.78
C LYS A 326 -28.37 5.60 24.98
N HIS A 327 -29.48 6.14 25.54
CA HIS A 327 -30.75 6.34 24.85
C HIS A 327 -30.90 7.83 24.55
N LEU A 328 -30.97 8.18 23.29
CA LEU A 328 -30.93 9.57 22.82
C LEU A 328 -32.17 9.88 21.99
N LYS A 329 -32.69 11.11 22.11
CA LYS A 329 -33.69 11.62 21.15
C LYS A 329 -33.05 11.93 19.77
N LEU A 330 -31.77 12.34 19.78
CA LEU A 330 -31.08 12.74 18.57
C LEU A 330 -29.59 12.37 18.60
N LEU A 331 -29.12 11.71 17.56
CA LEU A 331 -27.71 11.52 17.27
C LEU A 331 -27.34 12.24 15.98
N LEU A 332 -26.32 13.09 16.03
CA LEU A 332 -25.76 13.77 14.85
C LEU A 332 -24.50 13.03 14.40
N LEU A 333 -24.46 12.58 13.14
CA LEU A 333 -23.30 11.96 12.51
C LEU A 333 -22.75 12.89 11.43
N GLY A 334 -21.42 13.09 11.33
CA GLY A 334 -20.87 13.92 10.29
C GLY A 334 -19.44 14.39 10.49
N ASN A 335 -19.11 15.50 9.88
CA ASN A 335 -17.78 16.12 9.81
C ASN A 335 -17.60 17.28 10.84
N SER A 336 -16.78 18.29 10.47
CA SER A 336 -16.48 19.44 11.33
C SER A 336 -17.69 20.26 11.73
N ILE A 337 -18.67 20.40 10.86
CA ILE A 337 -19.92 21.14 11.16
C ILE A 337 -20.67 20.39 12.26
N THR A 338 -20.81 19.10 12.12
CA THR A 338 -21.42 18.24 13.14
C THR A 338 -20.63 18.26 14.45
N GLN A 339 -19.28 18.21 14.37
CA GLN A 339 -18.42 18.33 15.57
C GLN A 339 -18.69 19.63 16.34
N GLY A 340 -18.93 20.74 15.68
CA GLY A 340 -19.19 22.05 16.28
C GLY A 340 -20.43 22.10 17.18
N TRP A 341 -21.39 21.20 17.02
CA TRP A 341 -22.51 21.04 17.97
C TRP A 341 -22.03 20.48 19.31
N GLY A 342 -21.00 19.64 19.35
CA GLY A 342 -20.23 19.25 20.52
C GLY A 342 -20.74 18.05 21.28
N GLY A 343 -21.89 18.12 21.91
CA GLY A 343 -22.36 17.09 22.82
C GLY A 343 -21.51 17.02 24.13
N ASN A 344 -21.51 15.85 24.78
CA ASN A 344 -20.81 15.63 26.07
C ASN A 344 -19.39 15.05 25.92
N ARG A 345 -18.83 15.07 24.71
CA ARG A 345 -17.51 14.56 24.37
C ARG A 345 -16.37 15.31 25.09
N LYS A 346 -15.33 14.57 25.48
CA LYS A 346 -14.16 15.10 26.21
C LYS A 346 -13.06 15.60 25.30
N GLU A 347 -12.83 14.92 24.17
CA GLU A 347 -11.74 15.24 23.25
C GLU A 347 -12.04 16.43 22.33
N VAL A 348 -13.24 17.00 22.40
CA VAL A 348 -13.62 18.22 21.66
C VAL A 348 -13.81 19.38 22.62
N THR A 349 -13.02 20.43 22.44
CA THR A 349 -13.03 21.64 23.30
C THR A 349 -13.87 22.77 22.73
N TYR A 350 -13.92 22.91 21.39
CA TYR A 350 -14.68 23.95 20.70
C TYR A 350 -16.07 23.45 20.32
N LYS A 351 -17.10 23.92 21.01
CA LYS A 351 -18.50 23.45 20.96
C LYS A 351 -19.49 24.60 20.84
N PRO A 352 -19.43 25.43 19.79
CA PRO A 352 -20.25 26.66 19.71
C PRO A 352 -21.77 26.40 19.67
N GLY A 353 -22.20 25.24 19.19
CA GLY A 353 -23.62 24.89 19.09
C GLY A 353 -24.20 24.21 20.31
N LYS A 354 -23.38 23.87 21.33
CA LYS A 354 -23.82 23.01 22.44
C LYS A 354 -24.97 23.62 23.26
N GLU A 355 -24.87 24.89 23.65
CA GLU A 355 -25.90 25.55 24.44
C GLU A 355 -27.25 25.63 23.72
N ALA A 356 -27.23 25.93 22.41
CA ALA A 356 -28.46 25.97 21.62
C ALA A 356 -29.15 24.59 21.54
N MET A 357 -28.40 23.52 21.40
CA MET A 357 -28.90 22.15 21.35
C MET A 357 -29.37 21.66 22.74
N ASP A 358 -28.64 21.99 23.80
CA ASP A 358 -29.06 21.69 25.18
C ASP A 358 -30.42 22.33 25.51
N ASN A 359 -30.64 23.56 25.05
CA ASN A 359 -31.89 24.28 25.23
C ASN A 359 -33.05 23.71 24.39
N ALA A 360 -32.75 23.28 23.15
CA ALA A 360 -33.77 22.80 22.21
C ALA A 360 -34.21 21.35 22.47
N ILE A 361 -33.25 20.44 22.77
CA ILE A 361 -33.47 18.98 22.85
C ILE A 361 -33.44 18.49 24.30
N GLY A 362 -32.72 19.19 25.17
CA GLY A 362 -32.39 18.79 26.55
C GLY A 362 -31.01 18.18 26.66
N LYS A 363 -30.27 18.57 27.68
CA LYS A 363 -28.82 18.37 27.86
C LYS A 363 -28.31 16.94 27.62
N ASP A 364 -29.04 15.92 28.03
CA ASP A 364 -28.58 14.52 27.93
C ASP A 364 -29.35 13.70 26.87
N ASN A 365 -30.20 14.38 26.09
CA ASN A 365 -31.06 13.73 25.10
C ASN A 365 -30.46 13.67 23.71
N TRP A 366 -29.28 14.23 23.53
CA TRP A 366 -28.63 14.28 22.21
C TRP A 366 -27.11 14.14 22.30
N GLU A 367 -26.46 13.72 21.23
CA GLU A 367 -25.01 13.69 21.10
C GLU A 367 -24.57 14.00 19.68
N SER A 368 -23.33 14.49 19.58
CA SER A 368 -22.66 14.74 18.30
C SER A 368 -21.52 13.75 18.11
N ALA A 369 -21.58 13.00 17.03
CA ALA A 369 -20.53 12.09 16.56
C ALA A 369 -19.84 12.61 15.29
N GLY A 370 -19.65 13.94 15.21
CA GLY A 370 -18.87 14.57 14.13
C GLY A 370 -17.38 14.56 14.44
N ILE A 371 -16.53 14.40 13.42
CA ILE A 371 -15.07 14.57 13.49
C ILE A 371 -14.64 15.54 12.41
N SER A 372 -13.83 16.54 12.78
CA SER A 372 -13.28 17.52 11.85
C SER A 372 -12.36 16.82 10.84
N GLY A 373 -12.57 17.10 9.53
CA GLY A 373 -11.83 16.48 8.45
C GLY A 373 -12.43 15.17 7.93
N ASP A 374 -13.44 14.60 8.60
CA ASP A 374 -14.10 13.40 8.09
C ASP A 374 -14.70 13.62 6.71
N ARG A 375 -14.49 12.63 5.88
CA ARG A 375 -15.15 12.41 4.60
C ARG A 375 -16.14 11.25 4.75
N THR A 376 -16.92 10.97 3.73
CA THR A 376 -17.90 9.87 3.71
C THR A 376 -17.29 8.53 4.13
N GLN A 377 -16.11 8.19 3.61
CA GLN A 377 -15.43 6.93 3.94
C GLN A 377 -14.98 6.85 5.41
N ASN A 378 -14.60 7.96 6.03
CA ASN A 378 -14.20 7.99 7.44
C ASN A 378 -15.42 7.79 8.35
N LEU A 379 -16.52 8.46 8.04
CA LEU A 379 -17.78 8.23 8.75
C LEU A 379 -18.28 6.80 8.59
N LEU A 380 -18.22 6.24 7.37
CA LEU A 380 -18.59 4.86 7.09
C LEU A 380 -17.73 3.88 7.91
N TRP A 381 -16.43 4.15 8.02
CA TRP A 381 -15.52 3.34 8.85
C TRP A 381 -15.96 3.34 10.31
N ARG A 382 -16.24 4.50 10.89
CA ARG A 382 -16.69 4.61 12.29
C ARG A 382 -18.01 3.90 12.53
N VAL A 383 -18.99 4.10 11.67
CA VAL A 383 -20.30 3.42 11.79
C VAL A 383 -20.17 1.91 11.70
N ARG A 384 -19.22 1.41 10.91
CA ARG A 384 -19.02 -0.03 10.68
C ARG A 384 -18.16 -0.71 11.74
N TYR A 385 -17.15 -0.02 12.27
CA TYR A 385 -16.12 -0.64 13.12
C TYR A 385 -16.05 -0.10 14.55
N ASP A 386 -16.57 1.09 14.83
CA ASP A 386 -16.50 1.73 16.15
C ASP A 386 -17.63 1.31 17.12
N ASN A 387 -18.27 0.19 16.92
CA ASN A 387 -19.25 -0.40 17.85
C ASN A 387 -20.24 0.60 18.47
N TYR A 388 -21.06 1.26 17.66
CA TYR A 388 -22.15 2.13 18.12
C TYR A 388 -23.42 1.34 18.54
N ASN A 389 -23.35 0.01 18.56
CA ASN A 389 -24.50 -0.89 18.77
C ASN A 389 -25.18 -0.74 20.13
N SER A 390 -24.49 -0.21 21.14
CA SER A 390 -25.05 0.05 22.46
C SER A 390 -25.76 1.42 22.57
N CYS A 391 -25.70 2.25 21.52
CA CYS A 391 -26.42 3.52 21.46
C CYS A 391 -27.76 3.33 20.77
N HIS A 392 -28.83 3.83 21.40
CA HIS A 392 -30.19 3.68 20.89
C HIS A 392 -30.83 5.07 20.68
N PRO A 393 -30.51 5.76 19.56
CA PRO A 393 -31.12 7.03 19.23
C PRO A 393 -32.50 6.83 18.60
N GLU A 394 -33.44 7.70 18.95
CA GLU A 394 -34.77 7.76 18.30
C GLU A 394 -34.63 8.35 16.87
N ASN A 395 -33.73 9.31 16.69
CA ASN A 395 -33.48 9.97 15.41
C ASN A 395 -31.99 10.09 15.14
N ILE A 396 -31.60 9.93 13.89
CA ILE A 396 -30.24 10.14 13.40
C ILE A 396 -30.26 11.18 12.28
N VAL A 397 -29.40 12.18 12.37
CA VAL A 397 -29.14 13.14 11.30
C VAL A 397 -27.71 12.95 10.80
N ILE A 398 -27.54 12.78 9.50
CA ILE A 398 -26.24 12.63 8.85
C ILE A 398 -25.96 13.88 8.02
N ALA A 399 -24.84 14.55 8.29
CA ALA A 399 -24.36 15.74 7.58
C ALA A 399 -22.86 15.60 7.26
N ILE A 400 -22.54 15.45 5.97
CA ILE A 400 -21.17 15.26 5.49
C ILE A 400 -20.85 16.32 4.42
#